data_df99cc5f782706b4198035b5594b28bb
#
_entry.id   df99cc5f782706b4198035b5594b28bb
#
_cell.length_a   1.000
_cell.length_b   1.000
_cell.length_c   1.000
_cell.angle_alpha   90.00
_cell.angle_beta   90.00
_cell.angle_gamma   90.00
#
_symmetry.space_group_name_H-M   'P 1'
#
loop_
_entity.id
_entity.type
_entity.pdbx_description
1 polymer ?
#
loop_
_entity_poly.entity_id
_entity_poly.type
_entity_poly.pdbx_seq_one_letter_code
_entity_poly.pdbx_strand_id
1 'polypeptide(L)'
;LSPPGAGFNISRRHFLQGLSASIALSALGTDALDIINGKHRRVGLIGAGWYGKSDLWRLLQVAPVEVVSICDVDRQMLAGAVEIASQRQKSKKKPRAYTDYREMLKERDLDLVIVGTPDHWHALPSIAAIEAGADVYCQKPISVDVREGEAMLDAARKHKRVVQIGTQRKSTP
;
A
#
# COMPACT_ATOMS: atom_id res chain seq x y z
N LEU A 1 6.08 -59.94 -11.11
CA LEU A 1 6.08 -59.02 -12.25
C LEU A 1 5.48 -57.69 -11.85
N SER A 2 6.33 -56.67 -11.56
CA SER A 2 5.91 -55.32 -11.27
C SER A 2 5.77 -54.53 -12.57
N PRO A 3 4.79 -53.62 -12.70
CA PRO A 3 4.63 -52.81 -13.91
C PRO A 3 5.70 -51.73 -14.02
N PRO A 4 6.12 -51.32 -15.24
CA PRO A 4 7.13 -50.34 -15.44
C PRO A 4 6.64 -48.94 -15.07
N GLY A 5 7.47 -48.17 -14.37
CA GLY A 5 7.21 -46.79 -13.95
C GLY A 5 6.92 -45.88 -15.14
N ALA A 6 5.87 -45.09 -15.01
CA ALA A 6 5.50 -44.04 -15.96
C ALA A 6 6.57 -42.92 -15.90
N GLY A 7 7.51 -42.94 -16.83
CA GLY A 7 8.44 -41.82 -17.03
C GLY A 7 7.67 -40.57 -17.51
N PHE A 8 7.75 -39.51 -16.78
CA PHE A 8 7.26 -38.17 -17.20
C PHE A 8 8.07 -37.70 -18.41
N ASN A 9 7.52 -37.86 -19.59
CA ASN A 9 8.15 -37.40 -20.83
C ASN A 9 7.76 -35.96 -21.10
N ILE A 10 8.52 -35.01 -20.51
CA ILE A 10 8.33 -33.58 -20.77
C ILE A 10 8.94 -33.28 -22.15
N SER A 11 8.12 -32.90 -23.13
CA SER A 11 8.60 -32.52 -24.46
C SER A 11 9.47 -31.24 -24.36
N ARG A 12 10.46 -31.13 -25.27
CA ARG A 12 11.34 -29.93 -25.38
C ARG A 12 10.52 -28.64 -25.43
N ARG A 13 9.36 -28.65 -26.07
CA ARG A 13 8.44 -27.50 -26.21
C ARG A 13 7.84 -27.12 -24.85
N HIS A 14 7.39 -28.07 -24.05
CA HIS A 14 6.84 -27.82 -22.70
C HIS A 14 7.95 -27.36 -21.72
N PHE A 15 9.17 -27.87 -21.85
CA PHE A 15 10.31 -27.43 -21.08
C PHE A 15 10.69 -25.98 -21.38
N LEU A 16 10.77 -25.59 -22.67
CA LEU A 16 11.06 -24.21 -23.08
C LEU A 16 9.93 -23.25 -22.73
N GLN A 17 8.67 -23.68 -22.82
CA GLN A 17 7.53 -22.87 -22.36
C GLN A 17 7.54 -22.66 -20.84
N GLY A 18 7.89 -23.68 -20.07
CA GLY A 18 8.07 -23.57 -18.62
C GLY A 18 9.23 -22.65 -18.24
N LEU A 19 10.33 -22.69 -18.98
CA LEU A 19 11.52 -21.84 -18.73
C LEU A 19 11.21 -20.35 -19.04
N SER A 20 10.53 -20.08 -20.15
CA SER A 20 10.14 -18.71 -20.53
C SER A 20 9.13 -18.10 -19.56
N ALA A 21 8.19 -18.91 -19.04
CA ALA A 21 7.26 -18.47 -18.02
C ALA A 21 7.95 -18.16 -16.68
N SER A 22 8.95 -18.96 -16.29
CA SER A 22 9.74 -18.74 -15.06
C SER A 22 10.60 -17.47 -15.15
N ILE A 23 11.21 -17.20 -16.31
CA ILE A 23 12.03 -15.99 -16.53
C ILE A 23 11.13 -14.74 -16.56
N ALA A 24 9.96 -14.82 -17.19
CA ALA A 24 8.98 -13.73 -17.18
C ALA A 24 8.46 -13.44 -15.75
N LEU A 25 8.24 -14.47 -14.95
CA LEU A 25 7.78 -14.34 -13.57
C LEU A 25 8.86 -13.74 -12.65
N SER A 26 10.13 -14.09 -12.85
CA SER A 26 11.25 -13.51 -12.09
C SER A 26 11.51 -12.04 -12.44
N ALA A 27 11.18 -11.61 -13.67
CA ALA A 27 11.29 -10.22 -14.11
C ALA A 27 10.19 -9.31 -13.56
N LEU A 28 9.07 -9.89 -13.08
CA LEU A 28 7.95 -9.14 -12.51
C LEU A 28 8.16 -8.71 -11.04
N GLY A 29 9.26 -9.15 -10.40
CA GLY A 29 9.58 -8.82 -9.00
C GLY A 29 8.72 -9.57 -7.97
N THR A 30 9.12 -9.46 -6.70
CA THR A 30 8.42 -10.11 -5.57
C THR A 30 6.98 -9.63 -5.40
N ASP A 31 6.71 -8.38 -5.77
CA ASP A 31 5.38 -7.76 -5.64
C ASP A 31 4.31 -8.42 -6.52
N ALA A 32 4.68 -8.81 -7.74
CA ALA A 32 3.74 -9.53 -8.62
C ALA A 32 3.44 -10.94 -8.12
N LEU A 33 4.42 -11.62 -7.54
CA LEU A 33 4.25 -12.94 -6.91
C LEU A 33 3.35 -12.84 -5.67
N ASP A 34 3.49 -11.80 -4.85
CA ASP A 34 2.65 -11.55 -3.69
C ASP A 34 1.18 -11.33 -4.09
N ILE A 35 0.93 -10.59 -5.18
CA ILE A 35 -0.42 -10.40 -5.73
C ILE A 35 -1.01 -11.71 -6.24
N ILE A 36 -0.22 -12.52 -6.96
CA ILE A 36 -0.65 -13.82 -7.48
C ILE A 36 -0.94 -14.80 -6.35
N ASN A 37 -0.16 -14.77 -5.28
CA ASN A 37 -0.33 -15.60 -4.08
C ASN A 37 -1.43 -15.10 -3.14
N GLY A 38 -2.18 -14.05 -3.51
CA GLY A 38 -3.29 -13.51 -2.73
C GLY A 38 -2.86 -12.79 -1.44
N LYS A 39 -1.59 -12.37 -1.34
CA LYS A 39 -1.12 -11.57 -0.20
C LYS A 39 -1.71 -10.17 -0.28
N HIS A 40 -2.55 -9.83 0.67
CA HIS A 40 -3.12 -8.50 0.79
C HIS A 40 -2.09 -7.52 1.36
N ARG A 41 -1.87 -6.40 0.66
CA ARG A 41 -1.04 -5.31 1.19
C ARG A 41 -1.74 -4.67 2.39
N ARG A 42 -0.99 -4.45 3.45
CA ARG A 42 -1.46 -3.86 4.71
C ARG A 42 -1.41 -2.34 4.61
N VAL A 43 -2.57 -1.70 4.66
CA VAL A 43 -2.72 -0.27 4.41
C VAL A 43 -3.09 0.48 5.68
N GLY A 44 -2.40 1.61 5.92
CA GLY A 44 -2.75 2.61 6.90
C GLY A 44 -3.31 3.87 6.25
N LEU A 45 -4.22 4.58 6.94
CA LEU A 45 -4.70 5.90 6.56
C LEU A 45 -4.35 6.91 7.65
N ILE A 46 -3.69 8.00 7.31
CA ILE A 46 -3.46 9.16 8.17
C ILE A 46 -4.23 10.34 7.58
N GLY A 47 -5.21 10.86 8.33
CA GLY A 47 -6.16 11.87 7.87
C GLY A 47 -7.40 11.23 7.26
N ALA A 48 -8.42 10.98 8.10
CA ALA A 48 -9.69 10.34 7.74
C ALA A 48 -10.77 11.36 7.33
N GLY A 49 -10.35 12.51 6.82
CA GLY A 49 -11.22 13.50 6.21
C GLY A 49 -11.86 13.00 4.91
N TRP A 50 -12.58 13.88 4.23
CA TRP A 50 -13.28 13.50 3.00
C TRP A 50 -12.33 12.94 1.93
N TYR A 51 -11.20 13.61 1.70
CA TYR A 51 -10.25 13.21 0.65
C TYR A 51 -9.53 11.90 0.99
N GLY A 52 -8.99 11.77 2.22
CA GLY A 52 -8.31 10.54 2.65
C GLY A 52 -9.22 9.31 2.58
N LYS A 53 -10.49 9.46 2.99
CA LYS A 53 -11.49 8.40 2.82
C LYS A 53 -11.76 8.08 1.35
N SER A 54 -11.86 9.09 0.48
CA SER A 54 -12.11 8.88 -0.95
C SER A 54 -10.98 8.07 -1.60
N ASP A 55 -9.72 8.37 -1.30
CA ASP A 55 -8.58 7.64 -1.83
C ASP A 55 -8.54 6.20 -1.30
N LEU A 56 -8.77 6.03 0.01
CA LEU A 56 -8.83 4.70 0.61
C LEU A 56 -9.94 3.83 -0.01
N TRP A 57 -11.14 4.41 -0.25
CA TRP A 57 -12.25 3.66 -0.86
C TRP A 57 -11.97 3.28 -2.31
N ARG A 58 -11.31 4.13 -3.08
CA ARG A 58 -10.89 3.81 -4.45
C ARG A 58 -9.84 2.69 -4.46
N LEU A 59 -8.87 2.76 -3.54
CA LEU A 59 -7.85 1.72 -3.42
C LEU A 59 -8.47 0.34 -3.12
N LEU A 60 -9.45 0.28 -2.21
CA LEU A 60 -10.18 -0.95 -1.89
C LEU A 60 -10.95 -1.55 -3.08
N GLN A 61 -11.29 -0.73 -4.08
CA GLN A 61 -12.00 -1.20 -5.29
C GLN A 61 -11.06 -1.81 -6.32
N VAL A 62 -9.81 -1.35 -6.38
CA VAL A 62 -8.89 -1.65 -7.50
C VAL A 62 -7.73 -2.55 -7.11
N ALA A 63 -7.48 -2.74 -5.81
CA ALA A 63 -6.34 -3.52 -5.33
C ALA A 63 -6.71 -4.48 -4.19
N PRO A 64 -6.03 -5.65 -4.10
CA PRO A 64 -6.20 -6.58 -2.99
C PRO A 64 -5.46 -6.07 -1.74
N VAL A 65 -6.09 -5.17 -1.00
CA VAL A 65 -5.53 -4.55 0.21
C VAL A 65 -6.36 -4.85 1.44
N GLU A 66 -5.71 -4.79 2.60
CA GLU A 66 -6.32 -4.88 3.93
C GLU A 66 -6.05 -3.56 4.67
N VAL A 67 -7.09 -2.84 5.05
CA VAL A 67 -6.96 -1.65 5.90
C VAL A 67 -6.78 -2.11 7.33
N VAL A 68 -5.61 -1.90 7.90
CA VAL A 68 -5.26 -2.42 9.23
C VAL A 68 -5.23 -1.35 10.31
N SER A 69 -5.01 -0.09 9.95
CA SER A 69 -5.02 1.04 10.89
C SER A 69 -5.47 2.34 10.24
N ILE A 70 -6.14 3.18 11.02
CA ILE A 70 -6.60 4.51 10.62
C ILE A 70 -6.24 5.49 11.73
N CYS A 71 -5.71 6.65 11.38
CA CYS A 71 -5.37 7.72 12.29
C CYS A 71 -6.06 9.04 11.88
N ASP A 72 -6.70 9.67 12.85
CA ASP A 72 -7.18 11.04 12.72
C ASP A 72 -7.26 11.69 14.12
N VAL A 73 -6.95 12.98 14.20
CA VAL A 73 -7.07 13.75 15.45
C VAL A 73 -8.52 13.99 15.85
N ASP A 74 -9.43 14.03 14.86
CA ASP A 74 -10.87 14.11 15.08
C ASP A 74 -11.43 12.69 15.34
N ARG A 75 -11.90 12.48 16.57
CA ARG A 75 -12.44 11.19 17.02
C ARG A 75 -13.70 10.75 16.27
N GLN A 76 -14.54 11.70 15.81
CA GLN A 76 -15.76 11.38 15.06
C GLN A 76 -15.39 10.94 13.64
N MET A 77 -14.50 11.68 12.97
CA MET A 77 -13.98 11.31 11.65
C MET A 77 -13.30 9.93 11.69
N LEU A 78 -12.49 9.69 12.72
CA LEU A 78 -11.79 8.42 12.95
C LEU A 78 -12.80 7.27 13.13
N ALA A 79 -13.75 7.40 14.04
CA ALA A 79 -14.75 6.35 14.31
C ALA A 79 -15.58 6.02 13.06
N GLY A 80 -16.03 7.02 12.33
CA GLY A 80 -16.77 6.84 11.08
C GLY A 80 -15.96 6.16 9.99
N ALA A 81 -14.67 6.52 9.85
CA ALA A 81 -13.78 5.89 8.87
C ALA A 81 -13.50 4.42 9.20
N VAL A 82 -13.25 4.10 10.46
CA VAL A 82 -13.02 2.74 10.94
C VAL A 82 -14.23 1.85 10.68
N GLU A 83 -15.44 2.34 10.99
CA GLU A 83 -16.68 1.60 10.76
C GLU A 83 -16.91 1.33 9.27
N ILE A 84 -16.79 2.36 8.43
CA ILE A 84 -16.96 2.21 6.97
C ILE A 84 -15.89 1.29 6.37
N ALA A 85 -14.64 1.36 6.83
CA ALA A 85 -13.58 0.48 6.37
C ALA A 85 -13.89 -0.99 6.69
N SER A 86 -14.34 -1.28 7.91
CA SER A 86 -14.73 -2.63 8.31
C SER A 86 -15.88 -3.20 7.48
N GLN A 87 -16.81 -2.35 7.04
CA GLN A 87 -17.92 -2.76 6.20
C GLN A 87 -17.53 -2.96 4.73
N ARG A 88 -16.57 -2.19 4.22
CA ARG A 88 -16.19 -2.22 2.80
C ARG A 88 -15.11 -3.24 2.48
N GLN A 89 -14.16 -3.50 3.38
CA GLN A 89 -13.10 -4.47 3.10
C GLN A 89 -13.61 -5.91 3.15
N LYS A 90 -13.01 -6.77 2.34
CA LYS A 90 -13.44 -8.17 2.19
C LYS A 90 -13.37 -8.96 3.50
N SER A 91 -12.35 -8.72 4.30
CA SER A 91 -12.12 -9.42 5.58
C SER A 91 -13.13 -9.09 6.66
N LYS A 92 -13.85 -7.96 6.53
CA LYS A 92 -14.74 -7.39 7.56
C LYS A 92 -14.05 -7.09 8.90
N LYS A 93 -12.73 -7.21 8.98
CA LYS A 93 -11.98 -6.89 10.19
C LYS A 93 -12.04 -5.39 10.45
N LYS A 94 -12.08 -5.03 11.72
CA LYS A 94 -12.08 -3.64 12.14
C LYS A 94 -10.64 -3.12 12.20
N PRO A 95 -10.29 -2.02 11.47
CA PRO A 95 -8.98 -1.39 11.59
C PRO A 95 -8.73 -0.87 13.00
N ARG A 96 -7.47 -0.86 13.42
CA ARG A 96 -7.05 -0.19 14.66
C ARG A 96 -7.18 1.32 14.51
N ALA A 97 -7.60 2.00 15.57
CA ALA A 97 -7.87 3.44 15.59
C ALA A 97 -6.80 4.18 16.41
N TYR A 98 -6.23 5.23 15.84
CA TYR A 98 -5.21 6.06 16.48
C TYR A 98 -5.55 7.55 16.37
N THR A 99 -5.23 8.31 17.40
CA THR A 99 -5.31 9.78 17.36
C THR A 99 -3.96 10.45 17.14
N ASP A 100 -2.87 9.68 17.23
CA ASP A 100 -1.52 10.11 16.87
C ASP A 100 -0.91 9.12 15.87
N TYR A 101 -0.50 9.62 14.69
CA TYR A 101 0.12 8.80 13.66
C TYR A 101 1.45 8.18 14.08
N ARG A 102 2.16 8.80 15.03
CA ARG A 102 3.42 8.27 15.54
C ARG A 102 3.19 6.97 16.29
N GLU A 103 2.11 6.88 17.06
CA GLU A 103 1.73 5.64 17.74
C GLU A 103 1.30 4.56 16.74
N MET A 104 0.54 4.93 15.70
CA MET A 104 0.16 4.02 14.63
C MET A 104 1.39 3.42 13.93
N LEU A 105 2.39 4.23 13.64
CA LEU A 105 3.58 3.82 12.90
C LEU A 105 4.59 3.00 13.74
N LYS A 106 4.47 2.97 15.06
CA LYS A 106 5.30 2.09 15.92
C LYS A 106 5.10 0.61 15.62
N GLU A 107 3.93 0.22 15.14
CA GLU A 107 3.62 -1.17 14.84
C GLU A 107 4.41 -1.73 13.65
N ARG A 108 4.94 -0.89 12.77
CA ARG A 108 5.81 -1.24 11.63
C ARG A 108 5.31 -2.40 10.77
N ASP A 109 4.00 -2.55 10.67
CA ASP A 109 3.35 -3.64 9.95
C ASP A 109 2.58 -3.16 8.71
N LEU A 110 2.87 -1.94 8.23
CA LEU A 110 2.22 -1.32 7.10
C LEU A 110 3.09 -1.42 5.84
N ASP A 111 2.51 -1.92 4.75
CA ASP A 111 3.15 -1.91 3.43
C ASP A 111 2.95 -0.57 2.72
N LEU A 112 1.80 0.09 2.95
CA LEU A 112 1.41 1.35 2.33
C LEU A 112 0.70 2.25 3.34
N VAL A 113 1.03 3.53 3.34
CA VAL A 113 0.33 4.57 4.08
C VAL A 113 -0.23 5.61 3.12
N ILE A 114 -1.54 5.87 3.23
CA ILE A 114 -2.20 7.00 2.58
C ILE A 114 -2.16 8.19 3.54
N VAL A 115 -1.62 9.32 3.08
CA VAL A 115 -1.60 10.58 3.82
C VAL A 115 -2.59 11.54 3.15
N GLY A 116 -3.74 11.75 3.82
CA GLY A 116 -4.83 12.62 3.38
C GLY A 116 -5.16 13.71 4.39
N THR A 117 -4.15 14.17 5.11
CA THR A 117 -4.19 15.29 6.07
C THR A 117 -4.36 16.64 5.36
N PRO A 118 -4.58 17.75 6.07
CA PRO A 118 -4.39 19.09 5.51
C PRO A 118 -2.97 19.31 4.99
N ASP A 119 -2.82 20.19 4.00
CA ASP A 119 -1.60 20.38 3.20
C ASP A 119 -0.33 20.57 4.06
N HIS A 120 -0.42 21.35 5.14
CA HIS A 120 0.69 21.63 6.05
C HIS A 120 1.07 20.45 6.97
N TRP A 121 0.33 19.34 6.89
CA TRP A 121 0.62 18.09 7.57
C TRP A 121 0.94 16.95 6.59
N HIS A 122 1.31 17.23 5.33
CA HIS A 122 1.69 16.19 4.38
C HIS A 122 3.09 15.65 4.66
N ALA A 123 4.07 16.53 4.91
CA ALA A 123 5.48 16.14 4.98
C ALA A 123 5.79 15.27 6.20
N LEU A 124 5.45 15.71 7.40
CA LEU A 124 5.85 15.01 8.63
C LEU A 124 5.29 13.58 8.72
N PRO A 125 4.00 13.30 8.50
CA PRO A 125 3.48 11.93 8.50
C PRO A 125 4.04 11.09 7.37
N SER A 126 4.28 11.67 6.18
CA SER A 126 4.87 10.95 5.05
C SER A 126 6.29 10.50 5.37
N ILE A 127 7.14 11.40 5.89
CA ILE A 127 8.51 11.06 6.30
C ILE A 127 8.49 9.98 7.37
N ALA A 128 7.65 10.12 8.40
CA ALA A 128 7.54 9.13 9.46
C ALA A 128 7.08 7.75 8.94
N ALA A 129 6.15 7.70 7.98
CA ALA A 129 5.71 6.45 7.36
C ALA A 129 6.84 5.80 6.54
N ILE A 130 7.60 6.60 5.78
CA ILE A 130 8.79 6.16 5.04
C ILE A 130 9.83 5.55 5.98
N GLU A 131 10.13 6.23 7.10
CA GLU A 131 11.08 5.76 8.13
C GLU A 131 10.59 4.50 8.85
N ALA A 132 9.28 4.33 8.98
CA ALA A 132 8.66 3.11 9.49
C ALA A 132 8.71 1.93 8.51
N GLY A 133 9.11 2.17 7.25
CA GLY A 133 9.28 1.14 6.23
C GLY A 133 8.10 0.97 5.28
N ALA A 134 7.11 1.85 5.31
CA ALA A 134 5.97 1.84 4.39
C ALA A 134 6.25 2.65 3.12
N ASP A 135 5.64 2.23 2.01
CA ASP A 135 5.46 3.10 0.85
C ASP A 135 4.37 4.15 1.15
N VAL A 136 4.37 5.27 0.44
CA VAL A 136 3.46 6.38 0.75
C VAL A 136 2.71 6.85 -0.48
N TYR A 137 1.40 7.01 -0.35
CA TYR A 137 0.57 7.82 -1.22
C TYR A 137 0.17 9.09 -0.47
N CYS A 138 0.72 10.23 -0.87
CA CYS A 138 0.43 11.52 -0.25
C CYS A 138 -0.46 12.36 -1.16
N GLN A 139 -1.51 12.97 -0.59
CA GLN A 139 -2.37 13.88 -1.34
C GLN A 139 -1.60 15.11 -1.85
N LYS A 140 -2.17 15.73 -2.91
CA LYS A 140 -1.67 16.99 -3.46
C LYS A 140 -2.10 18.16 -2.54
N PRO A 141 -1.31 19.25 -2.45
CA PRO A 141 0.07 19.42 -2.95
C PRO A 141 1.04 18.53 -2.17
N ILE A 142 2.25 18.34 -2.70
CA ILE A 142 3.27 17.51 -2.02
C ILE A 142 3.59 18.05 -0.62
N SER A 143 3.66 19.37 -0.49
CA SER A 143 4.02 20.11 0.73
C SER A 143 3.60 21.57 0.57
N VAL A 144 3.72 22.35 1.63
CA VAL A 144 3.49 23.80 1.61
C VAL A 144 4.80 24.60 1.44
N ASP A 145 5.95 23.94 1.62
CA ASP A 145 7.28 24.53 1.47
C ASP A 145 8.18 23.62 0.65
N VAL A 146 9.11 24.20 -0.11
CA VAL A 146 10.05 23.47 -0.97
C VAL A 146 10.94 22.54 -0.15
N ARG A 147 11.42 22.99 1.02
CA ARG A 147 12.29 22.19 1.90
C ARG A 147 11.58 20.96 2.46
N GLU A 148 10.28 21.04 2.72
CA GLU A 148 9.48 19.87 3.10
C GLU A 148 9.45 18.83 1.99
N GLY A 149 9.24 19.28 0.74
CA GLY A 149 9.27 18.40 -0.44
C GLY A 149 10.64 17.75 -0.65
N GLU A 150 11.73 18.50 -0.47
CA GLU A 150 13.10 17.98 -0.51
C GLU A 150 13.34 16.93 0.59
N ALA A 151 12.92 17.20 1.82
CA ALA A 151 13.05 16.26 2.93
C ALA A 151 12.27 14.95 2.70
N MET A 152 11.06 15.04 2.12
CA MET A 152 10.29 13.84 1.72
C MET A 152 11.04 13.01 0.65
N LEU A 153 11.63 13.67 -0.35
CA LEU A 153 12.41 13.03 -1.41
C LEU A 153 13.66 12.34 -0.84
N ASP A 154 14.37 13.02 0.06
CA ASP A 154 15.57 12.49 0.72
C ASP A 154 15.23 11.27 1.59
N ALA A 155 14.14 11.33 2.36
CA ALA A 155 13.64 10.22 3.14
C ALA A 155 13.30 9.02 2.24
N ALA A 156 12.57 9.24 1.14
CA ALA A 156 12.21 8.19 0.19
C ALA A 156 13.44 7.50 -0.39
N ARG A 157 14.44 8.27 -0.82
CA ARG A 157 15.71 7.75 -1.36
C ARG A 157 16.51 6.98 -0.31
N LYS A 158 16.68 7.58 0.87
CA LYS A 158 17.44 6.99 1.99
C LYS A 158 16.86 5.64 2.42
N HIS A 159 15.56 5.54 2.54
CA HIS A 159 14.87 4.34 3.01
C HIS A 159 14.41 3.42 1.86
N LYS A 160 14.69 3.78 0.59
CA LYS A 160 14.31 3.01 -0.61
C LYS A 160 12.82 2.69 -0.64
N ARG A 161 11.98 3.69 -0.33
CA ARG A 161 10.52 3.58 -0.37
C ARG A 161 9.94 4.30 -1.58
N VAL A 162 8.81 3.79 -2.05
CA VAL A 162 8.07 4.42 -3.14
C VAL A 162 7.15 5.49 -2.56
N VAL A 163 7.20 6.70 -3.14
CA VAL A 163 6.30 7.79 -2.78
C VAL A 163 5.58 8.28 -4.04
N GLN A 164 4.25 8.23 -4.00
CA GLN A 164 3.39 8.75 -5.05
C GLN A 164 2.60 9.95 -4.54
N ILE A 165 2.64 11.04 -5.28
CA ILE A 165 1.80 12.22 -4.99
C ILE A 165 0.50 12.13 -5.78
N GLY A 166 -0.62 12.41 -5.11
CA GLY A 166 -1.98 12.29 -5.63
C GLY A 166 -2.35 13.37 -6.65
N THR A 167 -1.62 13.47 -7.74
CA THR A 167 -1.91 14.40 -8.85
C THR A 167 -2.95 13.81 -9.82
N GLN A 168 -4.16 13.54 -9.33
CA GLN A 168 -5.20 12.76 -10.03
C GLN A 168 -5.55 13.32 -11.41
N ARG A 169 -5.56 14.65 -11.58
CA ARG A 169 -5.88 15.28 -12.88
C ARG A 169 -4.87 14.97 -13.99
N LYS A 170 -3.65 14.54 -13.63
CA LYS A 170 -2.67 14.09 -14.62
C LYS A 170 -2.89 12.66 -15.11
N SER A 171 -3.75 11.91 -14.42
CA SER A 171 -4.09 10.52 -14.74
C SER A 171 -5.46 10.39 -15.40
N THR A 172 -6.16 11.51 -15.66
CA THR A 172 -7.41 11.53 -16.40
C THR A 172 -7.10 11.68 -17.90
N PRO A 173 -7.69 10.85 -18.78
CA PRO A 173 -7.55 10.97 -20.22
C PRO A 173 -8.13 12.29 -20.75
#